data_f1793d0788726f1b3ab1ac3a052a3829
#
_entry.id   f1793d0788726f1b3ab1ac3a052a3829
#
_cell.length_a   1.000
_cell.length_b   1.000
_cell.length_c   1.000
_cell.angle_alpha   90.00
_cell.angle_beta   90.00
_cell.angle_gamma   90.00
#
_symmetry.space_group_name_H-M   'P 1'
#
loop_
_entity.id
_entity.type
_entity.pdbx_description
1 polymer ?
#
loop_
_entity_poly.entity_id
_entity_poly.type
_entity_poly.pdbx_seq_one_letter_code
_entity_poly.pdbx_strand_id
1 'polypeptide(L)'
;MERINLTSNIRNNLLSLQKISRQVSSTQNILATGQKVNSAIDNPSSYYTARSLSDRAADLTSLLDSMGQSLQTVKTALEGIDTATEILQQMLAVTEQTLTEAEMIPHQVEVTYDRDVAALIAQGYTAVDSSTTAAELQALLNTDDAKVVLTEDVSFSGNLTFRGKNIVVNGGGHKLTMQSGNILNYGANAVYENMQIESNYGKNGWYTRGIYSEGADTTVRNMEIVLNGVKSAGHGVELHGGGTVENLNIKLNGSAEQLIGVYVWGKSSVSNVNTALSGGGQTLMAAVASSGTNVSIDKIGMTADGGRAFGVLGQVKGVESHAVGGSVDKNSSLFTGKANTDAILADIGSEGLAASAADQFYVGDKNGDFGQGNWYLPSIAELMNVYGTDTDKITNGWWSTSGAVGDNKKAINAALSQLKAAGVEAETLTNGYYWSSSEGSNNRS
;
A
#
# COMPACT_ATOMS: atom_id res chain seq x y z
N MET A 1 8.28 117.77 39.80
CA MET A 1 7.99 116.31 39.83
C MET A 1 8.12 115.92 41.30
N GLU A 2 6.94 115.75 41.96
CA GLU A 2 6.89 115.28 43.35
C GLU A 2 7.28 113.82 43.39
N ARG A 3 8.34 113.50 44.13
CA ARG A 3 8.74 112.11 44.34
C ARG A 3 7.84 111.53 45.45
N ILE A 4 6.96 110.69 45.08
CA ILE A 4 6.12 109.93 46.00
C ILE A 4 7.04 109.01 46.83
N ASN A 5 7.35 109.41 48.09
CA ASN A 5 8.11 108.60 49.02
C ASN A 5 7.12 107.60 49.65
N LEU A 6 7.04 106.41 49.12
CA LEU A 6 6.27 105.32 49.72
C LEU A 6 6.85 104.92 51.07
N THR A 7 6.05 104.98 52.14
CA THR A 7 6.45 104.54 53.46
C THR A 7 6.82 103.04 53.45
N SER A 8 7.75 102.60 54.28
CA SER A 8 8.23 101.24 54.40
C SER A 8 7.08 100.20 54.48
N ASN A 9 6.01 100.51 55.13
CA ASN A 9 4.83 99.67 55.32
C ASN A 9 4.05 99.45 53.98
N ILE A 10 3.92 100.54 53.20
CA ILE A 10 3.23 100.48 51.91
C ILE A 10 4.07 99.65 50.93
N ARG A 11 5.40 99.75 50.96
CA ARG A 11 6.32 98.96 50.10
C ARG A 11 6.26 97.48 50.49
N ASN A 12 6.20 97.15 51.79
CA ASN A 12 6.06 95.80 52.26
C ASN A 12 4.69 95.18 51.89
N ASN A 13 3.62 95.99 52.01
CA ASN A 13 2.28 95.55 51.54
C ASN A 13 2.24 95.33 50.06
N LEU A 14 2.86 96.20 49.25
CA LEU A 14 2.91 96.05 47.80
C LEU A 14 3.70 94.77 47.40
N LEU A 15 4.83 94.50 48.03
CA LEU A 15 5.62 93.28 47.81
C LEU A 15 4.85 92.04 48.27
N SER A 16 4.09 92.09 49.35
CA SER A 16 3.20 91.00 49.79
C SER A 16 2.08 90.76 48.80
N LEU A 17 1.41 91.82 48.30
CA LEU A 17 0.37 91.71 47.30
C LEU A 17 0.93 91.13 45.99
N GLN A 18 2.11 91.57 45.53
CA GLN A 18 2.77 91.01 44.34
C GLN A 18 3.14 89.53 44.54
N LYS A 19 3.58 89.14 45.75
CA LYS A 19 3.87 87.78 46.11
C LYS A 19 2.59 86.90 46.03
N ILE A 20 1.50 87.42 46.71
CA ILE A 20 0.19 86.70 46.68
C ILE A 20 -0.36 86.60 45.26
N SER A 21 -0.31 87.68 44.45
CA SER A 21 -0.76 87.66 43.04
C SER A 21 -0.01 86.62 42.20
N ARG A 22 1.34 86.51 42.36
CA ARG A 22 2.14 85.46 41.67
C ARG A 22 1.76 84.08 42.18
N GLN A 23 1.51 83.94 43.46
CA GLN A 23 1.16 82.65 44.05
C GLN A 23 -0.22 82.16 43.60
N VAL A 24 -1.22 83.10 43.50
CA VAL A 24 -2.53 82.84 42.98
C VAL A 24 -2.45 82.43 41.46
N SER A 25 -1.69 83.18 40.65
CA SER A 25 -1.47 82.87 39.27
C SER A 25 -0.81 81.49 39.08
N SER A 26 0.19 81.14 39.85
CA SER A 26 0.84 79.85 39.84
C SER A 26 -0.12 78.73 40.24
N THR A 27 -0.91 78.93 41.30
CA THR A 27 -1.89 77.95 41.76
C THR A 27 -3.02 77.74 40.69
N GLN A 28 -3.48 78.84 40.07
CA GLN A 28 -4.43 78.75 38.98
C GLN A 28 -3.90 77.98 37.77
N ASN A 29 -2.61 78.17 37.46
CA ASN A 29 -1.97 77.40 36.39
C ASN A 29 -1.85 75.94 36.74
N ILE A 30 -1.50 75.59 37.95
CA ILE A 30 -1.44 74.19 38.43
C ILE A 30 -2.82 73.57 38.42
N LEU A 31 -3.86 74.28 38.83
CA LEU A 31 -5.23 73.79 38.83
C LEU A 31 -5.77 73.60 37.37
N ALA A 32 -5.48 74.55 36.48
CA ALA A 32 -5.93 74.49 35.10
C ALA A 32 -5.26 73.38 34.27
N THR A 33 -3.99 73.11 34.56
CA THR A 33 -3.21 72.10 33.82
C THR A 33 -3.21 70.73 34.49
N GLY A 34 -3.58 70.68 35.76
CA GLY A 34 -3.46 69.48 36.59
C GLY A 34 -2.02 69.05 36.90
N GLN A 35 -1.03 69.87 36.51
CA GLN A 35 0.38 69.57 36.63
C GLN A 35 1.05 70.46 37.71
N LYS A 36 1.78 69.82 38.61
CA LYS A 36 2.49 70.58 39.70
C LYS A 36 3.63 71.42 39.15
N VAL A 37 4.24 71.07 38.05
CA VAL A 37 5.33 71.76 37.38
C VAL A 37 4.96 71.87 35.88
N ASN A 38 4.66 73.12 35.45
CA ASN A 38 4.21 73.41 34.08
C ASN A 38 5.35 73.86 33.14
N SER A 39 6.47 74.32 33.74
CA SER A 39 7.60 74.88 33.00
C SER A 39 8.93 74.37 33.54
N ALA A 40 9.91 74.23 32.65
CA ALA A 40 11.28 73.91 33.00
C ALA A 40 11.92 74.97 33.90
N ILE A 41 11.39 76.24 33.93
CA ILE A 41 11.88 77.33 34.76
C ILE A 41 11.44 77.10 36.18
N ASP A 42 10.28 76.51 36.44
CA ASP A 42 9.75 76.30 37.79
C ASP A 42 10.53 75.25 38.56
N ASN A 43 10.83 74.14 37.96
CA ASN A 43 11.67 73.08 38.52
C ASN A 43 12.20 72.19 37.31
N PRO A 44 13.42 72.44 36.82
CA PRO A 44 14.00 71.73 35.72
C PRO A 44 14.05 70.22 35.90
N SER A 45 14.51 69.74 37.02
CA SER A 45 14.65 68.33 37.34
C SER A 45 13.30 67.59 37.27
N SER A 46 12.29 68.13 37.99
CA SER A 46 10.95 67.52 37.98
C SER A 46 10.26 67.61 36.61
N TYR A 47 10.45 68.71 35.86
CA TYR A 47 9.92 68.87 34.52
C TYR A 47 10.46 67.82 33.53
N TYR A 48 11.79 67.70 33.47
CA TYR A 48 12.41 66.73 32.56
C TYR A 48 12.13 65.28 32.98
N THR A 49 12.03 64.98 34.28
CA THR A 49 11.65 63.67 34.75
C THR A 49 10.20 63.33 34.35
N ALA A 50 9.26 64.28 34.58
CA ALA A 50 7.87 64.09 34.17
C ALA A 50 7.72 63.92 32.64
N ARG A 51 8.47 64.74 31.89
CA ARG A 51 8.51 64.65 30.40
C ARG A 51 9.03 63.30 29.96
N SER A 52 10.17 62.85 30.51
CA SER A 52 10.74 61.55 30.19
C SER A 52 9.79 60.37 30.51
N LEU A 53 9.06 60.48 31.65
CA LEU A 53 8.06 59.47 31.99
C LEU A 53 6.85 59.48 31.05
N SER A 54 6.39 60.67 30.63
CA SER A 54 5.32 60.79 29.64
C SER A 54 5.72 60.25 28.28
N ASP A 55 6.93 60.56 27.82
CA ASP A 55 7.45 60.06 26.53
C ASP A 55 7.57 58.53 26.57
N ARG A 56 8.10 57.96 27.70
CA ARG A 56 8.12 56.49 27.88
C ARG A 56 6.74 55.87 27.93
N ALA A 57 5.76 56.52 28.58
CA ALA A 57 4.39 56.03 28.62
C ALA A 57 3.77 56.03 27.21
N ALA A 58 4.02 57.08 26.40
CA ALA A 58 3.60 57.13 25.02
C ALA A 58 4.24 56.02 24.16
N ASP A 59 5.57 55.82 24.34
CA ASP A 59 6.30 54.75 23.66
C ASP A 59 5.73 53.36 24.01
N LEU A 60 5.47 53.10 25.29
CA LEU A 60 4.87 51.86 25.76
C LEU A 60 3.46 51.67 25.22
N THR A 61 2.64 52.71 25.14
CA THR A 61 1.31 52.62 24.54
C THR A 61 1.40 52.25 23.06
N SER A 62 2.28 52.93 22.31
CA SER A 62 2.54 52.61 20.90
C SER A 62 3.05 51.17 20.68
N LEU A 63 3.91 50.71 21.61
CA LEU A 63 4.40 49.32 21.60
C LEU A 63 3.25 48.34 21.86
N LEU A 64 2.38 48.61 22.81
CA LEU A 64 1.21 47.77 23.11
C LEU A 64 0.25 47.70 21.92
N ASP A 65 0.00 48.82 21.24
CA ASP A 65 -0.83 48.87 20.05
C ASP A 65 -0.20 48.03 18.92
N SER A 66 1.11 48.16 18.71
CA SER A 66 1.87 47.38 17.75
C SER A 66 1.86 45.88 18.06
N MET A 67 2.00 45.53 19.36
CA MET A 67 1.87 44.14 19.81
C MET A 67 0.46 43.59 19.59
N GLY A 68 -0.57 44.40 19.86
CA GLY A 68 -1.97 44.05 19.59
C GLY A 68 -2.21 43.76 18.10
N GLN A 69 -1.69 44.57 17.19
CA GLN A 69 -1.77 44.35 15.76
C GLN A 69 -1.00 43.11 15.34
N SER A 70 0.20 42.89 15.90
CA SER A 70 1.00 41.69 15.63
C SER A 70 0.28 40.44 16.10
N LEU A 71 -0.32 40.44 17.27
CA LEU A 71 -1.10 39.33 17.81
C LEU A 71 -2.30 39.01 16.93
N GLN A 72 -3.01 40.05 16.45
CA GLN A 72 -4.12 39.86 15.52
C GLN A 72 -3.67 39.24 14.19
N THR A 73 -2.51 39.66 13.69
CA THR A 73 -1.92 39.08 12.45
C THR A 73 -1.56 37.62 12.66
N VAL A 74 -0.93 37.27 13.80
CA VAL A 74 -0.63 35.88 14.11
C VAL A 74 -1.89 35.04 14.28
N LYS A 75 -2.90 35.57 14.94
CA LYS A 75 -4.19 34.89 15.08
C LYS A 75 -4.85 34.59 13.73
N THR A 76 -4.89 35.58 12.84
CA THR A 76 -5.42 35.37 11.47
C THR A 76 -4.59 34.35 10.69
N ALA A 77 -3.27 34.35 10.86
CA ALA A 77 -2.41 33.34 10.23
C ALA A 77 -2.68 31.94 10.78
N LEU A 78 -2.89 31.78 12.08
CA LEU A 78 -3.27 30.50 12.69
C LEU A 78 -4.63 30.02 12.18
N GLU A 79 -5.64 30.89 12.13
CA GLU A 79 -6.96 30.55 11.55
C GLU A 79 -6.83 30.12 10.08
N GLY A 80 -5.92 30.73 9.32
CA GLY A 80 -5.59 30.30 7.96
C GLY A 80 -4.93 28.92 7.88
N ILE A 81 -4.04 28.62 8.81
CA ILE A 81 -3.38 27.31 8.92
C ILE A 81 -4.41 26.22 9.32
N ASP A 82 -5.27 26.52 10.27
CA ASP A 82 -6.33 25.59 10.70
C ASP A 82 -7.26 25.26 9.53
N THR A 83 -7.69 26.27 8.78
CA THR A 83 -8.52 26.09 7.58
C THR A 83 -7.80 25.25 6.51
N ALA A 84 -6.50 25.51 6.29
CA ALA A 84 -5.70 24.71 5.36
C ALA A 84 -5.57 23.27 5.81
N THR A 85 -5.41 23.04 7.11
CA THR A 85 -5.34 21.69 7.71
C THR A 85 -6.66 20.95 7.55
N GLU A 86 -7.81 21.61 7.76
CA GLU A 86 -9.14 21.02 7.52
C GLU A 86 -9.34 20.65 6.04
N ILE A 87 -8.92 21.51 5.11
CA ILE A 87 -8.97 21.19 3.67
C ILE A 87 -8.09 19.98 3.34
N LEU A 88 -6.88 19.92 3.89
CA LEU A 88 -5.99 18.78 3.68
C LEU A 88 -6.56 17.48 4.24
N GLN A 89 -7.20 17.51 5.42
CA GLN A 89 -7.89 16.35 5.99
C GLN A 89 -9.08 15.91 5.13
N GLN A 90 -9.86 16.86 4.59
CA GLN A 90 -10.94 16.54 3.65
C GLN A 90 -10.40 15.95 2.35
N MET A 91 -9.31 16.49 1.80
CA MET A 91 -8.65 15.91 0.64
C MET A 91 -8.12 14.51 0.90
N LEU A 92 -7.52 14.28 2.08
CA LEU A 92 -7.05 12.96 2.49
C LEU A 92 -8.22 11.97 2.59
N ALA A 93 -9.31 12.34 3.24
CA ALA A 93 -10.50 11.50 3.35
C ALA A 93 -11.12 11.17 1.97
N VAL A 94 -11.18 12.13 1.05
CA VAL A 94 -11.64 11.90 -0.33
C VAL A 94 -10.66 10.99 -1.07
N THR A 95 -9.34 11.15 -0.86
CA THR A 95 -8.32 10.31 -1.49
C THR A 95 -8.39 8.88 -0.96
N GLU A 96 -8.56 8.70 0.35
CA GLU A 96 -8.75 7.38 0.96
C GLU A 96 -10.05 6.72 0.49
N GLN A 97 -11.14 7.48 0.36
CA GLN A 97 -12.39 6.96 -0.18
C GLN A 97 -12.26 6.56 -1.65
N THR A 98 -11.61 7.40 -2.49
CA THR A 98 -11.37 7.06 -3.90
C THR A 98 -10.39 5.90 -4.06
N LEU A 99 -9.39 5.77 -3.20
CA LEU A 99 -8.47 4.64 -3.19
C LEU A 99 -9.21 3.35 -2.80
N THR A 100 -10.03 3.41 -1.75
CA THR A 100 -10.86 2.26 -1.32
C THR A 100 -11.86 1.86 -2.40
N GLU A 101 -12.50 2.82 -3.07
CA GLU A 101 -13.38 2.54 -4.21
C GLU A 101 -12.62 2.01 -5.43
N ALA A 102 -11.42 2.50 -5.71
CA ALA A 102 -10.56 2.00 -6.79
C ALA A 102 -10.03 0.59 -6.50
N GLU A 103 -9.71 0.28 -5.24
CA GLU A 103 -9.34 -1.07 -4.80
C GLU A 103 -10.53 -2.04 -4.80
N MET A 104 -11.76 -1.53 -4.62
CA MET A 104 -13.00 -2.32 -4.69
C MET A 104 -13.50 -2.54 -6.12
N ILE A 105 -12.98 -1.81 -7.12
CA ILE A 105 -13.27 -2.11 -8.53
C ILE A 105 -12.28 -3.22 -8.94
N PRO A 106 -12.72 -4.47 -9.07
CA PRO A 106 -11.86 -5.53 -9.56
C PRO A 106 -11.30 -5.10 -10.92
N HIS A 107 -9.99 -5.28 -11.13
CA HIS A 107 -9.42 -5.05 -12.44
C HIS A 107 -10.26 -5.82 -13.47
N GLN A 108 -11.02 -5.09 -14.30
CA GLN A 108 -11.89 -5.69 -15.29
C GLN A 108 -11.10 -5.85 -16.57
N VAL A 109 -10.95 -7.09 -17.00
CA VAL A 109 -10.38 -7.41 -18.29
C VAL A 109 -11.52 -7.53 -19.28
N GLU A 110 -11.52 -6.67 -20.29
CA GLU A 110 -12.44 -6.81 -21.41
C GLU A 110 -11.83 -7.79 -22.42
N VAL A 111 -12.34 -9.01 -22.42
CA VAL A 111 -11.94 -10.03 -23.40
C VAL A 111 -12.75 -9.83 -24.65
N THR A 112 -12.09 -9.34 -25.70
CA THR A 112 -12.69 -9.21 -27.04
C THR A 112 -12.22 -10.35 -27.93
N TYR A 113 -13.18 -11.11 -28.46
CA TYR A 113 -12.86 -12.25 -29.36
C TYR A 113 -12.82 -11.79 -30.81
N ASP A 114 -11.78 -12.22 -31.53
CA ASP A 114 -11.79 -12.20 -32.97
C ASP A 114 -12.69 -13.34 -33.48
N ARG A 115 -13.73 -12.98 -34.21
CA ARG A 115 -14.76 -13.90 -34.72
C ARG A 115 -14.70 -14.10 -36.22
N ASP A 116 -13.64 -13.64 -36.89
CA ASP A 116 -13.49 -13.85 -38.32
C ASP A 116 -12.93 -15.27 -38.63
N VAL A 117 -13.77 -16.26 -38.31
CA VAL A 117 -13.48 -17.68 -38.53
C VAL A 117 -13.19 -17.97 -40.01
N ALA A 118 -13.87 -17.28 -40.94
CA ALA A 118 -13.68 -17.48 -42.37
C ALA A 118 -12.27 -17.05 -42.81
N ALA A 119 -11.78 -15.94 -42.29
CA ALA A 119 -10.41 -15.49 -42.55
C ALA A 119 -9.37 -16.48 -41.98
N LEU A 120 -9.61 -17.06 -40.81
CA LEU A 120 -8.71 -18.04 -40.19
C LEU A 120 -8.66 -19.33 -41.03
N ILE A 121 -9.80 -19.82 -41.50
CA ILE A 121 -9.85 -20.99 -42.40
C ILE A 121 -9.09 -20.70 -43.72
N ALA A 122 -9.25 -19.50 -44.27
CA ALA A 122 -8.49 -19.08 -45.45
C ALA A 122 -6.97 -19.00 -45.21
N GLN A 123 -6.54 -18.82 -43.97
CA GLN A 123 -5.14 -18.86 -43.50
C GLN A 123 -4.65 -20.29 -43.20
N GLY A 124 -5.44 -21.33 -43.45
CA GLY A 124 -5.04 -22.71 -43.27
C GLY A 124 -5.40 -23.32 -41.92
N TYR A 125 -6.31 -22.69 -41.14
CA TYR A 125 -6.83 -23.32 -39.94
C TYR A 125 -7.84 -24.43 -40.30
N THR A 126 -7.74 -25.55 -39.60
CA THR A 126 -8.72 -26.64 -39.69
C THR A 126 -9.93 -26.33 -38.81
N ALA A 127 -11.10 -26.38 -39.38
CA ALA A 127 -12.36 -26.19 -38.68
C ALA A 127 -12.63 -27.34 -37.70
N VAL A 128 -13.06 -26.96 -36.50
CA VAL A 128 -13.49 -27.88 -35.43
C VAL A 128 -14.92 -27.49 -35.04
N ASP A 129 -15.82 -28.42 -35.12
CA ASP A 129 -17.26 -28.26 -34.86
C ASP A 129 -17.77 -29.32 -33.87
N SER A 130 -19.06 -29.32 -33.59
CA SER A 130 -19.70 -30.27 -32.67
C SER A 130 -19.69 -31.73 -33.14
N SER A 131 -19.37 -31.97 -34.42
CA SER A 131 -19.21 -33.33 -34.97
C SER A 131 -17.78 -33.86 -34.75
N THR A 132 -16.83 -32.99 -34.46
CA THR A 132 -15.42 -33.38 -34.26
C THR A 132 -15.27 -34.13 -32.94
N THR A 133 -14.74 -35.31 -32.98
CA THR A 133 -14.50 -36.13 -31.78
C THR A 133 -13.23 -35.70 -31.06
N ALA A 134 -13.13 -36.00 -29.76
CA ALA A 134 -11.92 -35.76 -28.96
C ALA A 134 -10.67 -36.44 -29.55
N ALA A 135 -10.84 -37.65 -30.16
CA ALA A 135 -9.76 -38.37 -30.79
C ALA A 135 -9.27 -37.68 -32.09
N GLU A 136 -10.17 -37.17 -32.90
CA GLU A 136 -9.84 -36.40 -34.09
C GLU A 136 -9.13 -35.09 -33.74
N LEU A 137 -9.63 -34.34 -32.80
CA LEU A 137 -8.98 -33.12 -32.31
C LEU A 137 -7.56 -33.40 -31.77
N GLN A 138 -7.40 -34.46 -30.97
CA GLN A 138 -6.09 -34.88 -30.48
C GLN A 138 -5.15 -35.32 -31.59
N ALA A 139 -5.66 -36.04 -32.60
CA ALA A 139 -4.86 -36.45 -33.76
C ALA A 139 -4.35 -35.22 -34.55
N LEU A 140 -5.18 -34.22 -34.78
CA LEU A 140 -4.80 -32.94 -35.37
C LEU A 140 -3.72 -32.24 -34.59
N LEU A 141 -3.94 -32.01 -33.27
CA LEU A 141 -3.04 -31.23 -32.40
C LEU A 141 -1.84 -32.04 -31.88
N ASN A 142 -1.69 -33.29 -32.24
CA ASN A 142 -0.45 -34.07 -32.09
C ASN A 142 0.49 -33.93 -33.28
N THR A 143 0.07 -33.22 -34.33
CA THR A 143 0.90 -32.89 -35.49
C THR A 143 1.54 -31.53 -35.28
N ASP A 144 2.83 -31.39 -35.56
CA ASP A 144 3.54 -30.13 -35.48
C ASP A 144 2.93 -29.11 -36.47
N ASP A 145 2.96 -27.82 -36.08
CA ASP A 145 2.44 -26.68 -36.86
C ASP A 145 0.92 -26.71 -37.13
N ALA A 146 0.19 -27.58 -36.43
CA ALA A 146 -1.26 -27.68 -36.58
C ALA A 146 -1.97 -26.44 -36.09
N LYS A 147 -2.94 -25.96 -36.87
CA LYS A 147 -3.79 -24.83 -36.52
C LYS A 147 -5.25 -25.26 -36.63
N VAL A 148 -5.99 -25.05 -35.55
CA VAL A 148 -7.42 -25.31 -35.50
C VAL A 148 -8.20 -24.08 -35.10
N VAL A 149 -9.42 -23.95 -35.61
CA VAL A 149 -10.37 -22.92 -35.22
C VAL A 149 -11.72 -23.53 -34.89
N LEU A 150 -12.30 -23.16 -33.74
CA LEU A 150 -13.67 -23.55 -33.44
C LEU A 150 -14.65 -22.76 -34.30
N THR A 151 -15.60 -23.45 -34.92
CA THR A 151 -16.65 -22.85 -35.77
C THR A 151 -17.98 -22.77 -35.05
N GLU A 152 -18.09 -23.44 -33.91
CA GLU A 152 -19.23 -23.43 -32.99
C GLU A 152 -18.80 -23.89 -31.59
N ASP A 153 -19.72 -23.84 -30.64
CA ASP A 153 -19.48 -24.34 -29.31
C ASP A 153 -19.31 -25.87 -29.32
N VAL A 154 -18.22 -26.34 -28.70
CA VAL A 154 -17.86 -27.76 -28.69
C VAL A 154 -17.79 -28.32 -27.29
N SER A 155 -17.99 -29.64 -27.14
CA SER A 155 -17.95 -30.27 -25.80
C SER A 155 -17.23 -31.63 -25.90
N PHE A 156 -16.28 -31.81 -24.97
CA PHE A 156 -15.45 -33.03 -24.94
C PHE A 156 -15.50 -33.69 -23.55
N SER A 157 -15.30 -35.03 -23.57
CA SER A 157 -15.15 -35.84 -22.36
C SER A 157 -13.79 -36.53 -22.34
N GLY A 158 -13.20 -36.69 -21.16
CA GLY A 158 -11.84 -37.20 -20.99
C GLY A 158 -10.78 -36.11 -21.10
N ASN A 159 -9.53 -36.50 -20.92
CA ASN A 159 -8.42 -35.57 -21.11
C ASN A 159 -8.18 -35.32 -22.60
N LEU A 160 -8.03 -34.06 -22.98
CA LEU A 160 -7.50 -33.69 -24.28
C LEU A 160 -5.97 -33.53 -24.12
N THR A 161 -5.22 -34.42 -24.80
CA THR A 161 -3.76 -34.43 -24.68
C THR A 161 -3.12 -34.08 -26.02
N PHE A 162 -2.31 -33.01 -26.01
CA PHE A 162 -1.66 -32.46 -27.21
C PHE A 162 -0.14 -32.55 -27.09
N ARG A 163 0.55 -32.95 -28.17
CA ARG A 163 2.01 -33.11 -28.19
C ARG A 163 2.68 -32.44 -29.39
N GLY A 164 1.91 -31.92 -30.31
CA GLY A 164 2.43 -31.18 -31.48
C GLY A 164 3.11 -29.89 -31.03
N LYS A 165 4.17 -29.50 -31.70
CA LYS A 165 4.86 -28.23 -31.49
C LYS A 165 4.25 -27.16 -32.40
N ASN A 166 4.36 -25.90 -31.96
CA ASN A 166 3.86 -24.73 -32.69
C ASN A 166 2.37 -24.81 -33.01
N ILE A 167 1.58 -25.51 -32.21
CA ILE A 167 0.15 -25.64 -32.43
C ILE A 167 -0.58 -24.35 -32.07
N VAL A 168 -1.67 -24.06 -32.80
CA VAL A 168 -2.57 -22.96 -32.49
C VAL A 168 -3.99 -23.46 -32.31
N VAL A 169 -4.59 -23.19 -31.20
CA VAL A 169 -6.00 -23.46 -30.90
C VAL A 169 -6.71 -22.13 -30.75
N ASN A 170 -7.41 -21.70 -31.78
CA ASN A 170 -8.21 -20.48 -31.77
C ASN A 170 -9.69 -20.83 -31.60
N GLY A 171 -10.33 -20.21 -30.63
CA GLY A 171 -11.73 -20.47 -30.37
C GLY A 171 -12.72 -19.77 -31.31
N GLY A 172 -12.27 -18.81 -32.11
CA GLY A 172 -13.19 -18.04 -32.97
C GLY A 172 -14.31 -17.33 -32.18
N GLY A 173 -14.11 -17.10 -30.91
CA GLY A 173 -15.10 -16.56 -29.97
C GLY A 173 -16.14 -17.59 -29.50
N HIS A 174 -15.92 -18.89 -29.73
CA HIS A 174 -16.77 -19.98 -29.28
C HIS A 174 -16.29 -20.59 -27.97
N LYS A 175 -17.14 -21.42 -27.38
CA LYS A 175 -16.91 -22.08 -26.09
C LYS A 175 -16.45 -23.53 -26.29
N LEU A 176 -15.40 -23.92 -25.54
CA LEU A 176 -14.99 -25.31 -25.37
C LEU A 176 -15.40 -25.77 -23.95
N THR A 177 -16.29 -26.75 -23.89
CA THR A 177 -16.75 -27.32 -22.62
C THR A 177 -16.07 -28.66 -22.36
N MET A 178 -15.40 -28.76 -21.19
CA MET A 178 -14.88 -30.03 -20.69
C MET A 178 -15.89 -30.69 -19.76
N GLN A 179 -16.58 -31.74 -20.19
CA GLN A 179 -17.52 -32.51 -19.38
C GLN A 179 -16.78 -33.37 -18.34
N SER A 180 -15.57 -33.84 -18.70
CA SER A 180 -14.65 -34.53 -17.79
C SER A 180 -13.21 -34.37 -18.28
N GLY A 181 -12.24 -34.47 -17.36
CA GLY A 181 -10.82 -34.35 -17.69
C GLY A 181 -10.32 -32.93 -17.86
N ASN A 182 -9.12 -32.79 -18.36
CA ASN A 182 -8.38 -31.52 -18.47
C ASN A 182 -7.78 -31.37 -19.86
N ILE A 183 -7.42 -30.17 -20.26
CA ILE A 183 -6.60 -29.88 -21.43
C ILE A 183 -5.13 -29.96 -21.01
N LEU A 184 -4.38 -30.89 -21.59
CA LEU A 184 -2.99 -31.20 -21.25
C LEU A 184 -2.10 -31.00 -22.48
N ASN A 185 -1.21 -30.02 -22.43
CA ASN A 185 -0.26 -29.74 -23.50
C ASN A 185 1.16 -30.15 -23.10
N TYR A 186 1.83 -30.88 -23.98
CA TYR A 186 3.24 -31.28 -23.83
C TYR A 186 4.12 -30.78 -25.00
N GLY A 187 3.52 -30.17 -26.01
CA GLY A 187 4.23 -29.57 -27.13
C GLY A 187 4.72 -28.16 -26.83
N ALA A 188 5.86 -27.79 -27.37
CA ALA A 188 6.39 -26.44 -27.22
C ALA A 188 5.70 -25.43 -28.16
N ASN A 189 5.74 -24.14 -27.81
CA ASN A 189 5.21 -23.02 -28.58
C ASN A 189 3.70 -23.15 -28.90
N ALA A 190 2.92 -23.72 -28.00
CA ALA A 190 1.47 -23.84 -28.19
C ALA A 190 0.79 -22.48 -27.91
N VAL A 191 -0.21 -22.14 -28.72
CA VAL A 191 -1.03 -20.93 -28.56
C VAL A 191 -2.48 -21.33 -28.35
N TYR A 192 -3.10 -20.82 -27.28
CA TYR A 192 -4.53 -20.93 -27.00
C TYR A 192 -5.10 -19.53 -26.95
N GLU A 193 -6.11 -19.24 -27.75
CA GLU A 193 -6.61 -17.87 -27.86
C GLU A 193 -8.09 -17.79 -28.29
N ASN A 194 -8.70 -16.66 -28.03
CA ASN A 194 -10.03 -16.26 -28.53
C ASN A 194 -11.15 -17.26 -28.18
N MET A 195 -11.18 -17.82 -26.99
CA MET A 195 -12.20 -18.79 -26.61
C MET A 195 -12.64 -18.65 -25.14
N GLN A 196 -13.79 -19.23 -24.86
CA GLN A 196 -14.19 -19.55 -23.49
C GLN A 196 -13.94 -21.04 -23.21
N ILE A 197 -13.26 -21.35 -22.10
CA ILE A 197 -13.16 -22.71 -21.58
C ILE A 197 -14.08 -22.82 -20.36
N GLU A 198 -14.97 -23.82 -20.37
CA GLU A 198 -15.82 -24.14 -19.25
C GLU A 198 -15.60 -25.59 -18.79
N SER A 199 -15.41 -25.82 -17.50
CA SER A 199 -15.37 -27.16 -16.92
C SER A 199 -16.23 -27.24 -15.68
N ASN A 200 -17.11 -28.26 -15.67
CA ASN A 200 -17.91 -28.64 -14.51
C ASN A 200 -17.36 -29.92 -13.85
N TYR A 201 -16.12 -30.26 -14.17
CA TYR A 201 -15.46 -31.48 -13.75
C TYR A 201 -14.70 -31.26 -12.44
N GLY A 202 -15.33 -31.59 -11.32
CA GLY A 202 -14.68 -31.61 -10.00
C GLY A 202 -14.60 -33.03 -9.45
N LYS A 203 -13.42 -33.61 -9.36
CA LYS A 203 -13.18 -34.95 -8.79
C LYS A 203 -12.31 -34.88 -7.55
N ASN A 204 -12.68 -35.59 -6.50
CA ASN A 204 -11.87 -35.68 -5.30
C ASN A 204 -10.50 -36.31 -5.58
N GLY A 205 -9.44 -35.73 -5.02
CA GLY A 205 -8.07 -36.21 -5.17
C GLY A 205 -7.38 -35.89 -6.50
N TRP A 206 -8.03 -35.10 -7.37
CA TRP A 206 -7.48 -34.72 -8.68
C TRP A 206 -7.54 -33.22 -8.90
N TYR A 207 -6.59 -32.69 -9.66
CA TYR A 207 -6.58 -31.30 -10.10
C TYR A 207 -7.64 -31.08 -11.19
N THR A 208 -8.39 -29.99 -11.09
CA THR A 208 -9.21 -29.46 -12.18
C THR A 208 -8.46 -28.29 -12.80
N ARG A 209 -8.15 -28.37 -14.09
CA ARG A 209 -7.35 -27.38 -14.80
C ARG A 209 -8.10 -26.87 -16.03
N GLY A 210 -8.02 -25.57 -16.28
CA GLY A 210 -8.45 -25.00 -17.56
C GLY A 210 -7.46 -25.37 -18.64
N ILE A 211 -6.23 -24.87 -18.55
CA ILE A 211 -5.12 -25.25 -19.43
C ILE A 211 -3.93 -25.66 -18.56
N TYR A 212 -3.38 -26.81 -18.83
CA TYR A 212 -2.13 -27.29 -18.27
C TYR A 212 -1.09 -27.46 -19.38
N SER A 213 0.11 -26.92 -19.23
CA SER A 213 1.20 -27.09 -20.19
C SER A 213 2.54 -27.39 -19.52
N GLU A 214 3.17 -28.48 -19.96
CA GLU A 214 4.60 -28.74 -19.72
C GLU A 214 5.47 -28.26 -20.91
N GLY A 215 4.85 -27.92 -22.04
CA GLY A 215 5.54 -27.41 -23.22
C GLY A 215 6.17 -26.04 -22.94
N ALA A 216 7.37 -25.82 -23.48
CA ALA A 216 8.03 -24.54 -23.41
C ALA A 216 7.27 -23.45 -24.20
N ASP A 217 7.34 -22.20 -23.72
CA ASP A 217 6.84 -21.01 -24.42
C ASP A 217 5.35 -21.10 -24.84
N THR A 218 4.49 -21.60 -23.94
CA THR A 218 3.05 -21.67 -24.20
C THR A 218 2.41 -20.28 -24.02
N THR A 219 1.59 -19.87 -25.00
CA THR A 219 0.82 -18.61 -24.94
C THR A 219 -0.67 -18.90 -24.69
N VAL A 220 -1.25 -18.22 -23.73
CA VAL A 220 -2.68 -18.24 -23.39
C VAL A 220 -3.18 -16.81 -23.37
N ARG A 221 -4.08 -16.45 -24.29
CA ARG A 221 -4.52 -15.05 -24.41
C ARG A 221 -5.95 -14.88 -24.91
N ASN A 222 -6.54 -13.74 -24.56
CA ASN A 222 -7.91 -13.37 -24.95
C ASN A 222 -8.92 -14.46 -24.64
N MET A 223 -9.00 -14.88 -23.37
CA MET A 223 -9.81 -16.04 -22.98
C MET A 223 -10.60 -15.79 -21.71
N GLU A 224 -11.72 -16.47 -21.61
CA GLU A 224 -12.43 -16.67 -20.36
C GLU A 224 -12.32 -18.15 -19.93
N ILE A 225 -11.92 -18.39 -18.68
CA ILE A 225 -11.78 -19.74 -18.12
C ILE A 225 -12.69 -19.86 -16.91
N VAL A 226 -13.63 -20.79 -16.96
CA VAL A 226 -14.61 -21.03 -15.89
C VAL A 226 -14.51 -22.48 -15.41
N LEU A 227 -14.10 -22.67 -14.16
CA LEU A 227 -14.05 -24.00 -13.53
C LEU A 227 -15.02 -24.05 -12.39
N ASN A 228 -16.05 -24.89 -12.50
CA ASN A 228 -17.13 -25.03 -11.55
C ASN A 228 -17.01 -26.32 -10.72
N GLY A 229 -17.37 -26.25 -9.45
CA GLY A 229 -17.46 -27.42 -8.57
C GLY A 229 -16.09 -28.07 -8.27
N VAL A 230 -15.01 -27.31 -8.28
CA VAL A 230 -13.65 -27.80 -7.97
C VAL A 230 -13.59 -28.37 -6.57
N LYS A 231 -13.04 -29.59 -6.38
CA LYS A 231 -13.10 -30.32 -5.11
C LYS A 231 -11.75 -30.48 -4.40
N SER A 232 -10.65 -30.61 -5.10
CA SER A 232 -9.32 -30.80 -4.47
C SER A 232 -8.41 -29.63 -4.70
N ALA A 233 -8.06 -29.33 -5.96
CA ALA A 233 -7.32 -28.14 -6.34
C ALA A 233 -7.76 -27.70 -7.73
N GLY A 234 -7.85 -26.39 -7.95
CA GLY A 234 -8.22 -25.79 -9.23
C GLY A 234 -7.21 -24.78 -9.70
N HIS A 235 -6.75 -24.94 -10.95
CA HIS A 235 -5.87 -24.00 -11.61
C HIS A 235 -6.51 -23.54 -12.92
N GLY A 236 -6.69 -22.21 -13.07
CA GLY A 236 -7.19 -21.68 -14.34
C GLY A 236 -6.22 -21.94 -15.46
N VAL A 237 -4.99 -21.47 -15.33
CA VAL A 237 -3.85 -21.73 -16.21
C VAL A 237 -2.68 -22.25 -15.40
N GLU A 238 -2.02 -23.31 -15.87
CA GLU A 238 -0.84 -23.88 -15.22
C GLU A 238 0.24 -24.16 -16.28
N LEU A 239 1.35 -23.38 -16.26
CA LEU A 239 2.45 -23.46 -17.22
C LEU A 239 3.75 -23.89 -16.52
N HIS A 240 4.25 -25.09 -16.82
CA HIS A 240 5.50 -25.60 -16.27
C HIS A 240 6.71 -25.26 -17.16
N GLY A 241 6.53 -25.17 -18.46
CA GLY A 241 7.59 -24.83 -19.42
C GLY A 241 7.80 -23.34 -19.62
N GLY A 242 7.11 -22.49 -18.87
CA GLY A 242 7.08 -21.06 -19.08
C GLY A 242 6.15 -20.62 -20.22
N GLY A 243 6.02 -19.31 -20.41
CA GLY A 243 5.19 -18.76 -21.48
C GLY A 243 4.52 -17.43 -21.13
N THR A 244 3.49 -17.10 -21.91
CA THR A 244 2.76 -15.83 -21.79
C THR A 244 1.29 -16.08 -21.46
N VAL A 245 0.80 -15.36 -20.45
CA VAL A 245 -0.62 -15.33 -20.07
C VAL A 245 -1.08 -13.87 -20.12
N GLU A 246 -2.03 -13.56 -21.00
CA GLU A 246 -2.50 -12.19 -21.18
C GLU A 246 -3.98 -12.07 -21.53
N ASN A 247 -4.63 -11.01 -21.05
CA ASN A 247 -6.04 -10.70 -21.31
C ASN A 247 -6.99 -11.85 -20.95
N LEU A 248 -6.98 -12.29 -19.70
CA LEU A 248 -7.82 -13.40 -19.24
C LEU A 248 -8.79 -12.98 -18.15
N ASN A 249 -10.01 -13.51 -18.24
CA ASN A 249 -10.95 -13.60 -17.12
C ASN A 249 -11.02 -15.04 -16.62
N ILE A 250 -10.65 -15.29 -15.38
CA ILE A 250 -10.63 -16.61 -14.77
C ILE A 250 -11.61 -16.65 -13.59
N LYS A 251 -12.57 -17.58 -13.65
CA LYS A 251 -13.57 -17.80 -12.62
C LYS A 251 -13.47 -19.22 -12.10
N LEU A 252 -13.08 -19.39 -10.84
CA LEU A 252 -12.95 -20.70 -10.22
C LEU A 252 -13.87 -20.76 -8.99
N ASN A 253 -14.70 -21.79 -8.90
CA ASN A 253 -15.52 -22.01 -7.74
C ASN A 253 -15.53 -23.47 -7.28
N GLY A 254 -15.70 -23.69 -5.99
CA GLY A 254 -15.79 -25.03 -5.44
C GLY A 254 -15.40 -25.12 -3.96
N SER A 255 -15.32 -26.36 -3.47
CA SER A 255 -14.91 -26.66 -2.08
C SER A 255 -13.45 -27.10 -1.98
N ALA A 256 -12.64 -26.73 -2.96
CA ALA A 256 -11.22 -27.12 -3.05
C ALA A 256 -10.39 -26.53 -1.92
N GLU A 257 -9.32 -27.22 -1.54
CA GLU A 257 -8.32 -26.71 -0.59
C GLU A 257 -7.54 -25.53 -1.18
N GLN A 258 -7.41 -25.49 -2.51
CA GLN A 258 -6.65 -24.49 -3.22
C GLN A 258 -7.29 -24.12 -4.56
N LEU A 259 -7.47 -22.83 -4.81
CA LEU A 259 -7.85 -22.28 -6.11
C LEU A 259 -6.80 -21.25 -6.54
N ILE A 260 -6.22 -21.46 -7.71
CA ILE A 260 -5.19 -20.60 -8.29
C ILE A 260 -5.65 -20.13 -9.66
N GLY A 261 -5.68 -18.83 -9.87
CA GLY A 261 -5.99 -18.28 -11.20
C GLY A 261 -4.93 -18.68 -12.21
N VAL A 262 -3.68 -18.29 -11.99
CA VAL A 262 -2.55 -18.58 -12.87
C VAL A 262 -1.39 -19.16 -12.06
N TYR A 263 -0.85 -20.29 -12.50
CA TYR A 263 0.31 -20.93 -11.90
C TYR A 263 1.40 -21.11 -12.96
N VAL A 264 2.53 -20.43 -12.78
CA VAL A 264 3.59 -20.40 -13.79
C VAL A 264 4.95 -20.80 -13.22
N TRP A 265 5.72 -21.53 -14.00
CA TRP A 265 7.10 -21.87 -13.74
C TRP A 265 7.99 -21.37 -14.89
N GLY A 266 9.28 -21.28 -14.65
CA GLY A 266 10.24 -20.88 -15.67
C GLY A 266 10.13 -19.40 -16.09
N LYS A 267 10.55 -19.11 -17.31
CA LYS A 267 10.44 -17.77 -17.89
C LYS A 267 9.00 -17.52 -18.31
N SER A 268 8.29 -16.66 -17.59
CA SER A 268 6.88 -16.40 -17.87
C SER A 268 6.54 -14.91 -17.76
N SER A 269 5.52 -14.50 -18.53
CA SER A 269 4.90 -13.18 -18.44
C SER A 269 3.40 -13.37 -18.20
N VAL A 270 2.87 -12.72 -17.16
CA VAL A 270 1.44 -12.71 -16.84
C VAL A 270 0.99 -11.26 -16.81
N SER A 271 0.03 -10.90 -17.64
CA SER A 271 -0.43 -9.51 -17.72
C SER A 271 -1.93 -9.42 -18.03
N ASN A 272 -2.56 -8.39 -17.48
CA ASN A 272 -3.96 -8.09 -17.69
C ASN A 272 -4.89 -9.30 -17.44
N VAL A 273 -4.82 -9.84 -16.22
CA VAL A 273 -5.60 -11.01 -15.80
C VAL A 273 -6.52 -10.62 -14.67
N ASN A 274 -7.79 -10.99 -14.74
CA ASN A 274 -8.74 -10.88 -13.64
C ASN A 274 -9.12 -12.27 -13.16
N THR A 275 -9.13 -12.48 -11.85
CA THR A 275 -9.49 -13.74 -11.21
C THR A 275 -10.65 -13.54 -10.24
N ALA A 276 -11.69 -14.36 -10.37
CA ALA A 276 -12.78 -14.45 -9.42
C ALA A 276 -12.79 -15.85 -8.80
N LEU A 277 -12.38 -15.93 -7.55
CA LEU A 277 -12.19 -17.19 -6.82
C LEU A 277 -13.19 -17.29 -5.69
N SER A 278 -14.02 -18.32 -5.69
CA SER A 278 -15.06 -18.47 -4.66
C SER A 278 -15.21 -19.89 -4.17
N GLY A 279 -15.49 -20.03 -2.88
CA GLY A 279 -15.79 -21.32 -2.25
C GLY A 279 -15.13 -21.53 -0.90
N GLY A 280 -15.45 -22.65 -0.26
CA GLY A 280 -14.97 -22.98 1.09
C GLY A 280 -13.50 -23.43 1.18
N GLY A 281 -12.71 -23.17 0.13
CA GLY A 281 -11.30 -23.54 0.06
C GLY A 281 -10.43 -22.82 1.10
N GLN A 282 -9.30 -23.43 1.44
CA GLN A 282 -8.41 -22.83 2.43
C GLN A 282 -7.53 -21.73 1.85
N THR A 283 -7.21 -21.79 0.56
CA THR A 283 -6.27 -20.86 -0.08
C THR A 283 -6.73 -20.47 -1.48
N LEU A 284 -6.89 -19.17 -1.70
CA LEU A 284 -7.28 -18.55 -2.96
C LEU A 284 -6.13 -17.66 -3.44
N MET A 285 -5.61 -17.89 -4.64
CA MET A 285 -4.46 -17.15 -5.17
C MET A 285 -4.72 -16.68 -6.60
N ALA A 286 -4.52 -15.38 -6.87
CA ALA A 286 -4.67 -14.86 -8.23
C ALA A 286 -3.59 -15.42 -9.14
N ALA A 287 -2.32 -15.34 -8.72
CA ALA A 287 -1.21 -15.95 -9.44
C ALA A 287 -0.16 -16.52 -8.50
N VAL A 288 0.49 -17.58 -8.95
CA VAL A 288 1.64 -18.20 -8.30
C VAL A 288 2.78 -18.33 -9.29
N ALA A 289 3.93 -17.75 -8.96
CA ALA A 289 5.17 -17.93 -9.69
C ALA A 289 6.06 -18.90 -8.91
N SER A 290 6.27 -20.10 -9.38
CA SER A 290 7.07 -21.13 -8.71
C SER A 290 8.42 -21.29 -9.40
N SER A 291 9.50 -21.25 -8.63
CA SER A 291 10.90 -21.48 -9.05
C SER A 291 11.37 -20.71 -10.30
N GLY A 292 10.71 -19.61 -10.64
CA GLY A 292 11.04 -18.86 -11.84
C GLY A 292 12.07 -17.78 -11.59
N THR A 293 13.14 -17.79 -12.31
CA THR A 293 14.14 -16.71 -12.28
C THR A 293 13.74 -15.48 -13.09
N ASN A 294 12.67 -15.53 -13.89
CA ASN A 294 12.24 -14.46 -14.79
C ASN A 294 10.72 -14.49 -15.01
N VAL A 295 9.94 -14.37 -13.95
CA VAL A 295 8.48 -14.19 -14.05
C VAL A 295 8.16 -12.71 -13.93
N SER A 296 7.47 -12.19 -14.93
CA SER A 296 6.89 -10.84 -14.91
C SER A 296 5.39 -10.93 -14.70
N ILE A 297 4.86 -10.22 -13.72
CA ILE A 297 3.43 -10.18 -13.44
C ILE A 297 2.98 -8.71 -13.39
N ASP A 298 2.03 -8.34 -14.26
CA ASP A 298 1.49 -6.99 -14.36
C ASP A 298 -0.04 -7.01 -14.47
N LYS A 299 -0.70 -6.08 -13.82
CA LYS A 299 -2.17 -5.88 -13.88
C LYS A 299 -2.98 -7.15 -13.60
N ILE A 300 -2.84 -7.68 -12.41
CA ILE A 300 -3.66 -8.78 -11.93
C ILE A 300 -4.74 -8.24 -10.98
N GLY A 301 -6.01 -8.49 -11.34
CA GLY A 301 -7.15 -8.28 -10.47
C GLY A 301 -7.56 -9.57 -9.76
N MET A 302 -8.06 -9.46 -8.53
CA MET A 302 -8.60 -10.59 -7.79
C MET A 302 -9.87 -10.20 -7.04
N THR A 303 -10.92 -10.99 -7.21
CA THR A 303 -12.03 -11.06 -6.26
C THR A 303 -12.01 -12.42 -5.60
N ALA A 304 -12.12 -12.46 -4.27
CA ALA A 304 -12.10 -13.69 -3.49
C ALA A 304 -13.29 -13.73 -2.54
N ASP A 305 -14.00 -14.85 -2.52
CA ASP A 305 -15.09 -15.12 -1.59
C ASP A 305 -14.84 -16.45 -0.87
N GLY A 306 -14.53 -16.36 0.42
CA GLY A 306 -14.13 -17.49 1.26
C GLY A 306 -12.62 -17.67 1.38
N GLY A 307 -12.19 -18.44 2.36
CA GLY A 307 -10.78 -18.83 2.56
C GLY A 307 -9.79 -17.69 2.84
N ARG A 308 -8.50 -18.00 2.65
CA ARG A 308 -7.41 -17.04 2.70
C ARG A 308 -7.05 -16.62 1.27
N ALA A 309 -7.10 -15.31 1.00
CA ALA A 309 -6.86 -14.75 -0.31
C ALA A 309 -5.45 -14.15 -0.42
N PHE A 310 -4.75 -14.47 -1.52
CA PHE A 310 -3.44 -13.92 -1.85
C PHE A 310 -3.46 -13.42 -3.30
N GLY A 311 -3.04 -12.18 -3.53
CA GLY A 311 -2.98 -11.63 -4.89
C GLY A 311 -1.95 -12.39 -5.73
N VAL A 312 -0.68 -12.25 -5.41
CA VAL A 312 0.43 -12.92 -6.09
C VAL A 312 1.32 -13.58 -5.06
N LEU A 313 1.71 -14.82 -5.33
CA LEU A 313 2.69 -15.54 -4.55
C LEU A 313 3.86 -15.91 -5.48
N GLY A 314 5.08 -15.50 -5.13
CA GLY A 314 6.24 -15.72 -5.99
C GLY A 314 7.55 -15.73 -5.23
N GLN A 315 8.55 -16.31 -5.86
CA GLN A 315 9.91 -16.31 -5.39
C GLN A 315 10.65 -15.07 -5.89
N VAL A 316 11.28 -14.32 -4.98
CA VAL A 316 12.06 -13.13 -5.30
C VAL A 316 13.54 -13.47 -5.29
N LYS A 317 14.27 -13.03 -6.32
CA LYS A 317 15.70 -13.27 -6.44
C LYS A 317 16.48 -12.53 -5.36
N GLY A 318 17.43 -13.23 -4.74
CA GLY A 318 18.33 -12.65 -3.74
C GLY A 318 17.80 -12.65 -2.31
N VAL A 319 16.59 -13.14 -2.08
CA VAL A 319 16.05 -13.37 -0.75
C VAL A 319 16.56 -14.71 -0.20
N GLU A 320 16.88 -14.71 1.09
CA GLU A 320 17.32 -15.92 1.77
C GLU A 320 16.20 -16.97 1.78
N SER A 321 16.50 -18.14 1.23
CA SER A 321 15.57 -19.26 1.17
C SER A 321 15.84 -20.26 2.29
N HIS A 322 14.81 -20.59 3.05
CA HIS A 322 14.88 -21.64 4.07
C HIS A 322 14.21 -22.92 3.56
N ALA A 323 14.96 -23.99 3.48
CA ALA A 323 14.42 -25.28 3.06
C ALA A 323 13.41 -25.81 4.08
N VAL A 324 12.21 -26.17 3.63
CA VAL A 324 11.19 -26.86 4.44
C VAL A 324 11.74 -28.23 4.82
N GLY A 325 11.90 -28.50 6.13
CA GLY A 325 12.43 -29.76 6.64
C GLY A 325 13.91 -29.73 7.05
N GLY A 326 14.61 -28.59 6.84
CA GLY A 326 15.92 -28.35 7.43
C GLY A 326 15.78 -27.77 8.84
N SER A 327 16.66 -28.16 9.76
CA SER A 327 16.84 -27.41 11.00
C SER A 327 17.23 -25.98 10.62
N VAL A 328 16.54 -24.98 11.22
CA VAL A 328 16.95 -23.59 11.07
C VAL A 328 18.39 -23.49 11.55
N ASP A 329 19.30 -23.23 10.63
CA ASP A 329 20.72 -23.15 10.97
C ASP A 329 20.93 -21.92 11.86
N LYS A 330 21.67 -22.09 12.97
CA LYS A 330 21.96 -21.02 13.93
C LYS A 330 22.98 -19.98 13.42
N ASN A 331 23.33 -20.03 12.15
CA ASN A 331 24.31 -19.15 11.55
C ASN A 331 23.81 -17.69 11.50
N SER A 332 24.74 -16.76 11.56
CA SER A 332 24.49 -15.31 11.47
C SER A 332 23.76 -14.88 10.19
N SER A 333 23.72 -15.71 9.16
CA SER A 333 22.95 -15.51 7.93
C SER A 333 21.43 -15.50 8.11
N LEU A 334 20.93 -16.03 9.22
CA LEU A 334 19.48 -16.04 9.52
C LEU A 334 18.95 -14.66 9.96
N PHE A 335 19.81 -13.76 10.40
CA PHE A 335 19.48 -12.38 10.79
C PHE A 335 19.76 -11.43 9.62
N THR A 336 19.09 -11.65 8.51
CA THR A 336 19.34 -10.96 7.24
C THR A 336 18.15 -10.10 6.80
N GLY A 337 17.21 -9.76 7.69
CA GLY A 337 15.99 -9.05 7.37
C GLY A 337 16.24 -7.77 6.54
N LYS A 338 17.23 -6.95 6.91
CA LYS A 338 17.58 -5.74 6.14
C LYS A 338 18.10 -6.09 4.74
N ALA A 339 19.06 -7.02 4.64
CA ALA A 339 19.62 -7.43 3.36
C ALA A 339 18.59 -8.08 2.43
N ASN A 340 17.70 -8.89 2.99
CA ASN A 340 16.57 -9.48 2.25
C ASN A 340 15.60 -8.41 1.77
N THR A 341 15.25 -7.43 2.62
CA THR A 341 14.38 -6.32 2.25
C THR A 341 15.00 -5.51 1.11
N ASP A 342 16.28 -5.20 1.19
CA ASP A 342 17.00 -4.46 0.13
C ASP A 342 17.04 -5.27 -1.18
N ALA A 343 17.24 -6.60 -1.12
CA ALA A 343 17.20 -7.47 -2.29
C ALA A 343 15.82 -7.52 -2.94
N ILE A 344 14.74 -7.61 -2.14
CA ILE A 344 13.35 -7.57 -2.61
C ILE A 344 13.09 -6.22 -3.34
N LEU A 345 13.46 -5.11 -2.72
CA LEU A 345 13.25 -3.79 -3.31
C LEU A 345 14.06 -3.57 -4.59
N ALA A 346 15.27 -4.14 -4.67
CA ALA A 346 16.12 -4.08 -5.86
C ALA A 346 15.56 -4.90 -7.04
N ASP A 347 14.87 -6.01 -6.75
CA ASP A 347 14.35 -6.93 -7.78
C ASP A 347 12.97 -6.50 -8.32
N ILE A 348 12.05 -6.15 -7.43
CA ILE A 348 10.63 -5.87 -7.79
C ILE A 348 10.18 -4.43 -7.52
N GLY A 349 11.08 -3.57 -7.05
CA GLY A 349 10.78 -2.16 -6.79
C GLY A 349 9.90 -1.91 -5.56
N SER A 350 9.34 -0.71 -5.48
CA SER A 350 8.68 -0.20 -4.28
C SER A 350 7.14 -0.32 -4.29
N GLU A 351 6.54 -0.98 -5.27
CA GLU A 351 5.08 -0.96 -5.43
C GLU A 351 4.37 -2.03 -4.60
N GLY A 352 3.66 -1.60 -3.55
CA GLY A 352 2.61 -2.36 -2.86
C GLY A 352 3.03 -3.56 -2.03
N LEU A 353 4.30 -3.71 -1.67
CA LEU A 353 4.80 -4.89 -0.96
C LEU A 353 5.12 -4.60 0.51
N ALA A 354 5.09 -5.65 1.33
CA ALA A 354 5.46 -5.56 2.75
C ALA A 354 6.88 -5.00 2.97
N ALA A 355 7.83 -5.36 2.10
CA ALA A 355 9.19 -4.83 2.11
C ALA A 355 9.22 -3.32 1.86
N SER A 356 8.45 -2.85 0.87
CA SER A 356 8.32 -1.42 0.56
C SER A 356 7.63 -0.66 1.69
N ALA A 357 6.58 -1.22 2.28
CA ALA A 357 5.91 -0.62 3.42
C ALA A 357 6.84 -0.49 4.63
N ALA A 358 7.69 -1.48 4.89
CA ALA A 358 8.68 -1.41 5.94
C ALA A 358 9.75 -0.34 5.67
N ASP A 359 10.29 -0.29 4.45
CA ASP A 359 11.33 0.67 4.06
C ASP A 359 10.82 2.13 4.07
N GLN A 360 9.56 2.36 3.70
CA GLN A 360 8.94 3.69 3.68
C GLN A 360 8.41 4.13 5.05
N PHE A 361 8.33 3.24 6.01
CA PHE A 361 7.88 3.57 7.35
C PHE A 361 8.85 4.51 8.07
N TYR A 362 8.34 5.39 8.92
CA TYR A 362 9.14 6.26 9.78
C TYR A 362 8.37 6.68 11.02
N VAL A 363 9.10 7.08 12.04
CA VAL A 363 8.54 7.64 13.27
C VAL A 363 9.19 9.00 13.55
N GLY A 364 8.39 10.05 13.61
CA GLY A 364 8.89 11.41 13.81
C GLY A 364 9.46 12.02 12.54
N ASP A 365 10.76 12.33 12.52
CA ASP A 365 11.42 12.92 11.35
C ASP A 365 11.71 11.83 10.29
N LYS A 366 11.22 12.06 9.07
CA LYS A 366 11.42 11.17 7.92
C LYS A 366 12.89 10.87 7.61
N ASN A 367 13.78 11.79 7.90
CA ASN A 367 15.21 11.68 7.66
C ASN A 367 16.02 11.45 8.95
N GLY A 368 15.35 11.23 10.08
CA GLY A 368 15.98 11.00 11.38
C GLY A 368 16.41 9.55 11.60
N ASP A 369 16.85 9.23 12.82
CA ASP A 369 17.32 7.90 13.20
C ASP A 369 16.26 6.81 13.04
N PHE A 370 14.97 7.18 13.12
CA PHE A 370 13.81 6.31 12.86
C PHE A 370 13.12 6.69 11.54
N GLY A 371 13.88 7.24 10.59
CA GLY A 371 13.42 7.67 9.28
C GLY A 371 13.24 6.53 8.29
N GLN A 372 12.82 6.90 7.07
CA GLN A 372 12.69 5.95 5.96
C GLN A 372 14.04 5.32 5.60
N GLY A 373 14.01 4.07 5.14
CA GLY A 373 15.21 3.30 4.83
C GLY A 373 15.88 2.66 6.06
N ASN A 374 15.51 3.05 7.28
CA ASN A 374 16.03 2.48 8.53
C ASN A 374 15.17 1.33 9.07
N TRP A 375 14.01 1.10 8.47
CA TRP A 375 13.11 0.01 8.79
C TRP A 375 13.18 -1.07 7.72
N TYR A 376 12.99 -2.29 8.12
CA TYR A 376 13.03 -3.43 7.22
C TYR A 376 12.07 -4.53 7.65
N LEU A 377 11.70 -5.37 6.70
CA LEU A 377 10.91 -6.55 6.97
C LEU A 377 11.81 -7.61 7.62
N PRO A 378 11.55 -8.03 8.86
CA PRO A 378 12.45 -8.92 9.58
C PRO A 378 12.58 -10.29 8.89
N SER A 379 13.72 -10.90 9.00
CA SER A 379 13.89 -12.32 8.68
C SER A 379 13.11 -13.20 9.65
N ILE A 380 12.92 -14.45 9.29
CA ILE A 380 12.20 -15.39 10.16
C ILE A 380 12.88 -15.57 11.51
N ALA A 381 14.23 -15.62 11.54
CA ALA A 381 14.98 -15.76 12.77
C ALA A 381 14.84 -14.53 13.67
N GLU A 382 14.79 -13.33 13.10
CA GLU A 382 14.53 -12.09 13.82
C GLU A 382 13.12 -12.08 14.41
N LEU A 383 12.10 -12.46 13.63
CA LEU A 383 10.72 -12.60 14.13
C LEU A 383 10.63 -13.60 15.27
N MET A 384 11.30 -14.73 15.15
CA MET A 384 11.32 -15.74 16.19
C MET A 384 11.99 -15.25 17.47
N ASN A 385 13.06 -14.48 17.34
CA ASN A 385 13.70 -13.85 18.47
C ASN A 385 12.77 -12.84 19.18
N VAL A 386 12.01 -12.05 18.42
CA VAL A 386 10.97 -11.16 18.97
C VAL A 386 9.91 -11.93 19.76
N TYR A 387 9.52 -13.10 19.29
CA TYR A 387 8.56 -13.95 20.00
C TYR A 387 9.18 -14.75 21.15
N GLY A 388 10.51 -14.84 21.21
CA GLY A 388 11.22 -15.62 22.21
C GLY A 388 11.08 -17.14 22.01
N THR A 389 10.89 -17.58 20.78
CA THR A 389 10.83 -18.99 20.42
C THR A 389 12.24 -19.56 20.28
N ASP A 390 12.44 -20.75 20.83
CA ASP A 390 13.68 -21.47 20.64
C ASP A 390 13.79 -21.93 19.18
N THR A 391 14.77 -21.41 18.45
CA THR A 391 15.01 -21.74 17.05
C THR A 391 15.32 -23.23 16.83
N ASP A 392 15.77 -23.94 17.89
CA ASP A 392 16.04 -25.38 17.84
C ASP A 392 14.78 -26.25 17.75
N LYS A 393 13.62 -25.67 18.00
CA LYS A 393 12.33 -26.39 18.01
C LYS A 393 11.52 -26.27 16.73
N ILE A 394 12.05 -25.61 15.69
CA ILE A 394 11.41 -25.60 14.38
C ILE A 394 11.68 -26.93 13.70
N THR A 395 10.86 -27.90 13.99
CA THR A 395 10.88 -29.19 13.30
C THR A 395 9.75 -29.21 12.27
N ASN A 396 10.08 -29.66 11.05
CA ASN A 396 9.14 -30.04 9.99
C ASN A 396 8.35 -28.92 9.31
N GLY A 397 8.96 -27.83 8.93
CA GLY A 397 8.47 -27.00 7.84
C GLY A 397 7.11 -26.31 8.00
N TRP A 398 6.46 -26.46 9.13
CA TRP A 398 5.25 -25.76 9.49
C TRP A 398 5.52 -24.87 10.68
N TRP A 399 5.35 -23.59 10.47
CA TRP A 399 5.50 -22.51 11.43
C TRP A 399 4.42 -22.58 12.52
N SER A 400 4.42 -23.61 13.29
CA SER A 400 3.59 -23.72 14.46
C SER A 400 4.43 -23.46 15.70
N THR A 401 4.37 -22.25 16.20
CA THR A 401 4.71 -21.98 17.59
C THR A 401 3.61 -22.57 18.50
N SER A 402 3.38 -23.86 18.44
CA SER A 402 2.54 -24.57 19.43
C SER A 402 3.32 -24.71 20.73
N GLY A 403 3.87 -23.65 21.24
CA GLY A 403 4.58 -23.56 22.48
C GLY A 403 4.22 -22.28 23.21
N ALA A 404 4.48 -22.23 24.49
CA ALA A 404 4.21 -21.09 25.34
C ALA A 404 4.69 -19.78 24.68
N VAL A 405 3.86 -18.75 24.74
CA VAL A 405 4.23 -17.38 24.35
C VAL A 405 5.56 -17.06 25.01
N GLY A 406 6.60 -16.87 24.21
CA GLY A 406 7.95 -16.62 24.68
C GLY A 406 8.02 -15.39 25.59
N ASP A 407 8.98 -15.36 26.47
CA ASP A 407 9.13 -14.27 27.44
C ASP A 407 9.40 -12.92 26.76
N ASN A 408 10.05 -12.91 25.60
CA ASN A 408 10.28 -11.70 24.80
C ASN A 408 8.96 -11.05 24.34
N LYS A 409 8.03 -11.83 23.79
CA LYS A 409 6.71 -11.32 23.40
C LYS A 409 5.95 -10.72 24.57
N LYS A 410 6.00 -11.37 25.75
CA LYS A 410 5.36 -10.86 26.96
C LYS A 410 5.97 -9.52 27.40
N ALA A 411 7.31 -9.43 27.38
CA ALA A 411 8.02 -8.21 27.75
C ALA A 411 7.72 -7.05 26.77
N ILE A 412 7.74 -7.35 25.46
CA ILE A 412 7.42 -6.38 24.41
C ILE A 412 5.96 -5.91 24.56
N ASN A 413 5.01 -6.83 24.74
CA ASN A 413 3.61 -6.46 24.91
C ASN A 413 3.34 -5.69 26.18
N ALA A 414 4.08 -5.95 27.26
CA ALA A 414 4.01 -5.14 28.48
C ALA A 414 4.48 -3.69 28.22
N ALA A 415 5.59 -3.51 27.50
CA ALA A 415 6.09 -2.18 27.13
C ALA A 415 5.14 -1.45 26.18
N LEU A 416 4.62 -2.13 25.14
CA LEU A 416 3.64 -1.54 24.20
C LEU A 416 2.33 -1.13 24.92
N SER A 417 1.88 -1.93 25.88
CA SER A 417 0.70 -1.59 26.70
C SER A 417 0.93 -0.37 27.57
N GLN A 418 2.15 -0.18 28.11
CA GLN A 418 2.52 1.02 28.85
C GLN A 418 2.55 2.27 27.96
N LEU A 419 3.10 2.16 26.74
CA LEU A 419 3.09 3.22 25.74
C LEU A 419 1.66 3.63 25.37
N LYS A 420 0.79 2.65 25.13
CA LYS A 420 -0.63 2.89 24.85
C LYS A 420 -1.35 3.59 26.00
N ALA A 421 -1.05 3.18 27.25
CA ALA A 421 -1.60 3.83 28.42
C ALA A 421 -1.09 5.27 28.60
N ALA A 422 0.11 5.58 28.10
CA ALA A 422 0.69 6.92 28.05
C ALA A 422 0.18 7.78 26.87
N GLY A 423 -0.78 7.29 26.08
CA GLY A 423 -1.36 8.02 24.95
C GLY A 423 -0.54 7.92 23.64
N VAL A 424 0.47 7.05 23.59
CA VAL A 424 1.20 6.76 22.36
C VAL A 424 0.43 5.71 21.57
N GLU A 425 0.29 5.91 20.26
CA GLU A 425 -0.31 4.92 19.36
C GLU A 425 0.60 3.69 19.31
N ALA A 426 0.18 2.61 19.95
CA ALA A 426 0.92 1.36 20.03
C ALA A 426 -0.04 0.18 20.12
N GLU A 427 0.22 -0.87 19.35
CA GLU A 427 -0.53 -2.11 19.37
C GLU A 427 0.32 -3.27 19.83
N THR A 428 -0.27 -4.17 20.62
CA THR A 428 0.41 -5.36 21.12
C THR A 428 0.51 -6.43 20.05
N LEU A 429 1.61 -7.18 20.06
CA LEU A 429 1.80 -8.34 19.19
C LEU A 429 0.73 -9.41 19.49
N THR A 430 -0.04 -9.77 18.49
CA THR A 430 -1.10 -10.80 18.58
C THR A 430 -0.55 -12.20 18.26
N ASN A 431 -1.40 -13.21 18.29
CA ASN A 431 -1.09 -14.56 17.78
C ASN A 431 -1.44 -14.68 16.29
N GLY A 432 -1.24 -13.60 15.53
CA GLY A 432 -1.53 -13.54 14.11
C GLY A 432 -0.37 -14.01 13.24
N TYR A 433 -0.57 -13.89 11.93
CA TYR A 433 0.47 -14.09 10.93
C TYR A 433 1.26 -12.80 10.75
N TYR A 434 2.57 -12.89 10.64
CA TYR A 434 3.46 -11.78 10.37
C TYR A 434 4.28 -12.08 9.14
N TRP A 435 4.48 -11.07 8.31
CA TRP A 435 5.33 -11.16 7.14
C TRP A 435 6.80 -11.24 7.56
N SER A 436 7.56 -12.02 6.82
CA SER A 436 9.01 -12.15 6.97
C SER A 436 9.66 -11.91 5.61
N SER A 437 10.89 -11.40 5.63
CA SER A 437 11.71 -11.25 4.43
C SER A 437 12.40 -12.56 4.01
N SER A 438 12.29 -13.60 4.80
CA SER A 438 12.86 -14.91 4.45
C SER A 438 11.95 -15.66 3.50
N GLU A 439 12.52 -16.21 2.46
CA GLU A 439 11.83 -17.04 1.50
C GLU A 439 11.55 -18.42 2.06
N GLY A 440 10.29 -18.88 1.97
CA GLY A 440 9.94 -20.26 2.26
C GLY A 440 10.43 -21.19 1.16
N SER A 441 10.85 -22.42 1.51
CA SER A 441 11.31 -23.36 0.51
C SER A 441 10.31 -23.58 -0.61
N ASN A 442 10.77 -23.48 -1.81
CA ASN A 442 10.24 -23.87 -3.13
C ASN A 442 8.73 -23.77 -3.44
N ASN A 443 7.85 -23.49 -2.51
CA ASN A 443 6.42 -23.35 -2.77
C ASN A 443 5.64 -22.46 -1.78
N ARG A 444 6.30 -21.81 -0.83
CA ARG A 444 5.59 -21.06 0.22
C ARG A 444 6.46 -19.93 0.76
N SER A 445 6.44 -18.80 0.15
CA SER A 445 6.82 -17.52 0.77
C SER A 445 5.57 -16.79 1.27
#